data_ece2ff9a2145824c7c61bd3c255cd241
#
_entry.id   ece2ff9a2145824c7c61bd3c255cd241
#
_cell.length_a   1.000
_cell.length_b   1.000
_cell.length_c   1.000
_cell.angle_alpha   90.00
_cell.angle_beta   90.00
_cell.angle_gamma   90.00
#
_symmetry.space_group_name_H-M   'P 1'
#
loop_
_entity.id
_entity.type
_entity.pdbx_description
1 polymer ?
#
loop_
_entity_poly.entity_id
_entity_poly.type
_entity_poly.pdbx_seq_one_letter_code
_entity_poly.pdbx_strand_id
1 'polypeptide(L)'
;SNINLSFLDISVNKDLNKEVKSISQFERRKRSLKMKKKQISSDTTMSKQERDLALKKLQRQLTLDSPFDALVIASEGDKLLEILSHLAFYDIGSNNTRIYGTSLWEDTLKIDQVFDNTFFATNLKGKGENFIENYKDVFSKKPNSVSFHLFDLIDFVNDFKIYDDYNEERIHIGKFTNSQIKSGLLRRETFIKKNSGKEKTKQVFSCRLDEL
;
A
#
# COMPACT_ATOMS: atom_id res chain seq x y z
N SER A 1 6.29 -13.63 -18.21
CA SER A 1 7.09 -13.21 -17.04
C SER A 1 6.72 -14.11 -15.87
N ASN A 2 7.69 -14.80 -15.28
CA ASN A 2 7.46 -15.62 -14.09
C ASN A 2 7.43 -14.68 -12.87
N ILE A 3 6.27 -14.60 -12.20
CA ILE A 3 6.13 -13.91 -10.92
C ILE A 3 6.40 -14.93 -9.83
N ASN A 4 7.39 -14.67 -9.00
CA ASN A 4 7.71 -15.52 -7.86
C ASN A 4 7.01 -14.94 -6.62
N LEU A 5 6.00 -15.64 -6.10
CA LEU A 5 5.21 -15.21 -4.95
C LEU A 5 5.63 -15.96 -3.70
N SER A 6 5.86 -15.23 -2.61
CA SER A 6 5.98 -15.80 -1.27
C SER A 6 4.98 -15.12 -0.34
N PHE A 7 4.38 -15.91 0.55
CA PHE A 7 3.39 -15.44 1.51
C PHE A 7 3.95 -15.54 2.92
N LEU A 8 3.69 -14.50 3.72
CA LEU A 8 3.94 -14.51 5.15
C LEU A 8 2.62 -14.27 5.88
N ASP A 9 2.17 -15.28 6.63
CA ASP A 9 1.04 -15.13 7.54
C ASP A 9 1.55 -14.61 8.88
N ILE A 10 1.18 -13.38 9.23
CA ILE A 10 1.50 -12.73 10.51
C ILE A 10 0.34 -12.93 11.46
N SER A 11 0.18 -14.14 11.99
CA SER A 11 -0.84 -14.43 13.00
C SER A 11 -0.56 -13.73 14.32
N VAL A 12 -1.61 -13.58 15.16
CA VAL A 12 -1.57 -12.83 16.42
C VAL A 12 -0.51 -13.33 17.41
N ASN A 13 -0.11 -14.60 17.31
CA ASN A 13 0.80 -15.26 18.27
C ASN A 13 2.26 -15.37 17.80
N LYS A 14 2.62 -14.73 16.67
CA LYS A 14 4.00 -14.75 16.18
C LYS A 14 4.74 -13.48 16.57
N ASP A 15 6.03 -13.64 16.88
CA ASP A 15 6.95 -12.51 17.08
C ASP A 15 7.17 -11.79 15.73
N LEU A 16 6.46 -10.68 15.55
CA LEU A 16 6.49 -9.89 14.33
C LEU A 16 7.90 -9.43 13.97
N ASN A 17 8.68 -9.03 14.97
CA ASN A 17 10.07 -8.59 14.75
C ASN A 17 10.93 -9.71 14.14
N LYS A 18 10.80 -10.92 14.68
CA LYS A 18 11.53 -12.10 14.19
C LYS A 18 11.10 -12.48 12.77
N GLU A 19 9.80 -12.44 12.49
CA GLU A 19 9.25 -12.76 11.17
C GLU A 19 9.70 -11.74 10.12
N VAL A 20 9.59 -10.44 10.41
CA VAL A 20 10.02 -9.38 9.49
C VAL A 20 11.54 -9.43 9.29
N LYS A 21 12.33 -9.69 10.35
CA LYS A 21 13.79 -9.88 10.23
C LYS A 21 14.12 -11.04 9.29
N SER A 22 13.40 -12.15 9.42
CA SER A 22 13.60 -13.34 8.60
C SER A 22 13.29 -13.07 7.13
N ILE A 23 12.09 -12.54 6.82
CA ILE A 23 11.67 -12.28 5.44
C ILE A 23 12.54 -11.23 4.77
N SER A 24 12.99 -10.21 5.52
CA SER A 24 13.88 -9.17 5.01
C SER A 24 15.27 -9.67 4.66
N GLN A 25 15.64 -10.88 5.08
CA GLN A 25 17.00 -11.44 4.95
C GLN A 25 18.10 -10.47 5.42
N PHE A 26 17.83 -9.67 6.44
CA PHE A 26 18.67 -8.57 6.87
C PHE A 26 20.13 -8.96 7.10
N GLU A 27 20.37 -10.03 7.87
CA GLU A 27 21.72 -10.48 8.19
C GLU A 27 22.49 -10.98 6.95
N ARG A 28 21.79 -11.61 6.01
CA ARG A 28 22.37 -12.05 4.73
C ARG A 28 22.76 -10.83 3.89
N ARG A 29 21.86 -9.86 3.73
CA ARG A 29 22.08 -8.63 2.96
C ARG A 29 23.24 -7.81 3.55
N LYS A 30 23.30 -7.71 4.89
CA LYS A 30 24.39 -7.02 5.60
C LYS A 30 25.74 -7.70 5.38
N ARG A 31 25.79 -9.05 5.46
CA ARG A 31 27.01 -9.81 5.15
C ARG A 31 27.44 -9.64 3.69
N SER A 32 26.48 -9.72 2.77
CA SER A 32 26.75 -9.53 1.35
C SER A 32 27.28 -8.13 1.03
N LEU A 33 26.78 -7.07 1.69
CA LEU A 33 27.35 -5.72 1.56
C LEU A 33 28.80 -5.67 2.04
N LYS A 34 29.12 -6.30 3.18
CA LYS A 34 30.49 -6.38 3.70
C LYS A 34 31.42 -7.08 2.71
N MET A 35 30.95 -8.19 2.12
CA MET A 35 31.72 -8.93 1.11
C MET A 35 31.94 -8.09 -0.15
N LYS A 36 30.92 -7.40 -0.65
CA LYS A 36 31.02 -6.52 -1.81
C LYS A 36 32.01 -5.36 -1.60
N LYS A 37 31.98 -4.74 -0.42
CA LYS A 37 32.96 -3.68 -0.04
C LYS A 37 34.39 -4.24 -0.04
N LYS A 38 34.60 -5.46 0.51
CA LYS A 38 35.92 -6.10 0.51
C LYS A 38 36.38 -6.43 -0.92
N GLN A 39 35.49 -6.97 -1.74
CA GLN A 39 35.81 -7.29 -3.14
C GLN A 39 36.24 -6.04 -3.92
N ILE A 40 35.49 -4.93 -3.83
CA ILE A 40 35.85 -3.67 -4.50
C ILE A 40 37.20 -3.14 -3.99
N SER A 41 37.47 -3.23 -2.68
CA SER A 41 38.73 -2.74 -2.11
C SER A 41 39.95 -3.54 -2.58
N SER A 42 39.77 -4.84 -2.88
CA SER A 42 40.84 -5.73 -3.38
C SER A 42 40.87 -5.86 -4.90
N ASP A 43 39.98 -5.22 -5.62
CA ASP A 43 39.93 -5.31 -7.09
C ASP A 43 41.09 -4.53 -7.72
N THR A 44 42.00 -5.25 -8.36
CA THR A 44 43.17 -4.70 -9.04
C THR A 44 42.87 -4.24 -10.48
N THR A 45 41.69 -4.58 -11.02
CA THR A 45 41.28 -4.20 -12.36
C THR A 45 40.75 -2.77 -12.42
N MET A 46 40.25 -2.26 -11.26
CA MET A 46 39.75 -0.90 -11.14
C MET A 46 40.85 0.10 -10.75
N SER A 47 40.79 1.29 -11.31
CA SER A 47 41.62 2.40 -10.84
C SER A 47 41.32 2.78 -9.36
N LYS A 48 42.26 3.44 -8.71
CA LYS A 48 42.07 3.90 -7.33
C LYS A 48 40.85 4.83 -7.19
N GLN A 49 40.65 5.74 -8.15
CA GLN A 49 39.55 6.69 -8.17
C GLN A 49 38.18 5.98 -8.29
N GLU A 50 38.10 4.99 -9.19
CA GLU A 50 36.87 4.19 -9.38
C GLU A 50 36.51 3.40 -8.11
N ARG A 51 37.51 2.78 -7.47
CA ARG A 51 37.29 2.06 -6.19
C ARG A 51 36.78 2.98 -5.11
N ASP A 52 37.40 4.16 -4.92
CA ASP A 52 37.01 5.12 -3.90
C ASP A 52 35.59 5.63 -4.13
N LEU A 53 35.20 5.91 -5.37
CA LEU A 53 33.83 6.30 -5.74
C LEU A 53 32.82 5.17 -5.47
N ALA A 54 33.13 3.94 -5.84
CA ALA A 54 32.28 2.78 -5.61
C ALA A 54 32.10 2.51 -4.10
N LEU A 55 33.16 2.56 -3.32
CA LEU A 55 33.13 2.42 -1.86
C LEU A 55 32.32 3.54 -1.19
N LYS A 56 32.48 4.79 -1.65
CA LYS A 56 31.73 5.93 -1.15
C LYS A 56 30.22 5.78 -1.37
N LYS A 57 29.79 5.26 -2.52
CA LYS A 57 28.37 4.94 -2.79
C LYS A 57 27.82 3.90 -1.80
N LEU A 58 28.59 2.85 -1.51
CA LEU A 58 28.19 1.78 -0.61
C LEU A 58 28.32 2.16 0.87
N GLN A 59 29.06 3.21 1.21
CA GLN A 59 29.34 3.57 2.61
C GLN A 59 28.09 3.98 3.37
N ARG A 60 27.12 4.59 2.67
CA ARG A 60 25.84 5.04 3.26
C ARG A 60 24.76 3.95 3.32
N GLN A 61 25.01 2.78 2.74
CA GLN A 61 24.06 1.67 2.76
C GLN A 61 24.26 0.84 4.03
N LEU A 62 23.15 0.42 4.63
CA LEU A 62 23.13 -0.51 5.76
C LEU A 62 23.17 -1.96 5.29
N THR A 63 22.52 -2.24 4.16
CA THR A 63 22.43 -3.56 3.54
C THR A 63 22.56 -3.42 2.01
N LEU A 64 22.64 -4.54 1.30
CA LEU A 64 22.37 -4.56 -0.14
C LEU A 64 20.88 -4.46 -0.43
N ASP A 65 20.55 -4.40 -1.74
CA ASP A 65 19.18 -4.23 -2.23
C ASP A 65 18.18 -5.18 -1.56
N SER A 66 16.94 -4.75 -1.50
CA SER A 66 15.81 -5.52 -0.98
C SER A 66 15.71 -6.89 -1.66
N PRO A 67 15.30 -7.95 -0.95
CA PRO A 67 15.04 -9.25 -1.58
C PRO A 67 13.72 -9.28 -2.37
N PHE A 68 12.97 -8.17 -2.38
CA PHE A 68 11.68 -8.05 -3.05
C PHE A 68 11.70 -6.89 -4.06
N ASP A 69 11.09 -7.09 -5.21
CA ASP A 69 10.75 -6.03 -6.14
C ASP A 69 9.52 -5.25 -5.66
N ALA A 70 8.57 -5.98 -5.06
CA ALA A 70 7.35 -5.43 -4.51
C ALA A 70 6.89 -6.20 -3.27
N LEU A 71 6.20 -5.51 -2.37
CA LEU A 71 5.59 -6.05 -1.18
C LEU A 71 4.12 -5.63 -1.12
N VAL A 72 3.22 -6.58 -0.89
CA VAL A 72 1.79 -6.29 -0.65
C VAL A 72 1.49 -6.59 0.81
N ILE A 73 0.94 -5.59 1.53
CA ILE A 73 0.65 -5.70 2.95
C ILE A 73 -0.86 -5.54 3.16
N ALA A 74 -1.52 -6.65 3.55
CA ALA A 74 -2.94 -6.68 3.91
C ALA A 74 -3.06 -6.66 5.45
N SER A 75 -2.92 -5.48 6.04
CA SER A 75 -3.05 -5.24 7.47
C SER A 75 -3.61 -3.83 7.70
N GLU A 76 -4.08 -3.56 8.91
CA GLU A 76 -4.68 -2.27 9.30
C GLU A 76 -4.27 -1.85 10.71
N GLY A 77 -4.63 -0.63 11.08
CA GLY A 77 -4.46 -0.09 12.42
C GLY A 77 -2.99 -0.05 12.89
N ASP A 78 -2.81 -0.23 14.18
CA ASP A 78 -1.49 -0.17 14.80
C ASP A 78 -0.57 -1.30 14.34
N LYS A 79 -1.16 -2.46 13.96
CA LYS A 79 -0.37 -3.57 13.42
C LYS A 79 0.27 -3.25 12.07
N LEU A 80 -0.41 -2.51 11.21
CA LEU A 80 0.18 -2.03 9.95
C LEU A 80 1.38 -1.11 10.21
N LEU A 81 1.23 -0.17 11.17
CA LEU A 81 2.32 0.72 11.57
C LEU A 81 3.52 -0.04 12.11
N GLU A 82 3.28 -1.04 12.94
CA GLU A 82 4.31 -1.91 13.50
C GLU A 82 5.05 -2.68 12.40
N ILE A 83 4.32 -3.27 11.43
CA ILE A 83 4.91 -3.96 10.28
C ILE A 83 5.82 -3.03 9.48
N LEU A 84 5.31 -1.86 9.09
CA LEU A 84 6.07 -0.89 8.30
C LEU A 84 7.30 -0.36 9.05
N SER A 85 7.18 -0.13 10.37
CA SER A 85 8.28 0.30 11.21
C SER A 85 9.38 -0.77 11.31
N HIS A 86 9.01 -2.04 11.48
CA HIS A 86 9.97 -3.14 11.45
C HIS A 86 10.63 -3.32 10.08
N LEU A 87 9.87 -3.19 8.99
CA LEU A 87 10.44 -3.24 7.64
C LEU A 87 11.48 -2.13 7.45
N ALA A 88 11.15 -0.89 7.83
CA ALA A 88 12.08 0.24 7.77
C ALA A 88 13.33 0.01 8.64
N PHE A 89 13.17 -0.55 9.84
CA PHE A 89 14.29 -0.91 10.72
C PHE A 89 15.23 -1.93 10.07
N TYR A 90 14.71 -2.85 9.29
CA TYR A 90 15.48 -3.84 8.52
C TYR A 90 15.86 -3.38 7.12
N ASP A 91 15.86 -2.06 6.88
CA ASP A 91 16.29 -1.44 5.62
C ASP A 91 15.45 -1.91 4.42
N ILE A 92 14.13 -2.03 4.63
CA ILE A 92 13.12 -2.23 3.60
C ILE A 92 12.13 -1.07 3.68
N GLY A 93 12.11 -0.26 2.67
CA GLY A 93 11.23 0.90 2.60
C GLY A 93 10.92 1.26 1.14
N SER A 94 10.11 2.28 0.97
CA SER A 94 9.67 2.74 -0.36
C SER A 94 10.82 3.25 -1.26
N ASN A 95 12.00 3.45 -0.71
CA ASN A 95 13.20 3.85 -1.46
C ASN A 95 13.84 2.68 -2.23
N ASN A 96 13.63 1.45 -1.77
CA ASN A 96 14.27 0.26 -2.33
C ASN A 96 13.30 -0.90 -2.63
N THR A 97 12.02 -0.74 -2.29
CA THR A 97 10.97 -1.75 -2.50
C THR A 97 9.66 -1.04 -2.80
N ARG A 98 8.91 -1.49 -3.78
CA ARG A 98 7.55 -0.99 -4.01
C ARG A 98 6.61 -1.58 -2.97
N ILE A 99 5.99 -0.74 -2.15
CA ILE A 99 5.09 -1.19 -1.08
C ILE A 99 3.66 -0.84 -1.46
N TYR A 100 2.81 -1.86 -1.47
CA TYR A 100 1.40 -1.75 -1.79
C TYR A 100 0.54 -2.19 -0.61
N GLY A 101 -0.51 -1.44 -0.35
CA GLY A 101 -1.56 -1.78 0.60
C GLY A 101 -2.87 -2.14 -0.07
N THR A 102 -3.79 -2.65 0.72
CA THR A 102 -5.18 -2.90 0.33
C THR A 102 -6.08 -1.76 0.82
N SER A 103 -7.38 -1.85 0.58
CA SER A 103 -8.39 -0.91 1.10
C SER A 103 -8.40 -0.80 2.63
N LEU A 104 -7.83 -1.76 3.35
CA LEU A 104 -7.65 -1.70 4.81
C LEU A 104 -6.79 -0.50 5.27
N TRP A 105 -5.96 0.03 4.38
CA TRP A 105 -5.12 1.20 4.68
C TRP A 105 -5.91 2.51 4.74
N GLU A 106 -7.09 2.57 4.13
CA GLU A 106 -7.88 3.80 3.99
C GLU A 106 -8.14 4.50 5.34
N ASP A 107 -8.41 3.73 6.38
CA ASP A 107 -8.70 4.25 7.72
C ASP A 107 -7.47 4.31 8.65
N THR A 108 -6.36 3.70 8.24
CA THR A 108 -5.12 3.64 9.02
C THR A 108 -4.13 4.75 8.66
N LEU A 109 -4.22 5.30 7.44
CA LEU A 109 -3.26 6.30 6.96
C LEU A 109 -3.17 7.48 7.92
N LYS A 110 -2.01 7.62 8.54
CA LYS A 110 -1.63 8.73 9.39
C LYS A 110 -0.49 9.49 8.72
N ILE A 111 -0.21 10.70 9.21
CA ILE A 111 0.98 11.46 8.79
C ILE A 111 2.21 10.80 9.44
N ASP A 112 2.74 9.80 8.76
CA ASP A 112 3.95 9.10 9.19
C ASP A 112 4.82 8.81 7.97
N GLN A 113 6.13 9.01 8.13
CA GLN A 113 7.11 8.83 7.05
C GLN A 113 7.18 7.38 6.54
N VAL A 114 6.76 6.40 7.33
CA VAL A 114 6.74 4.99 6.91
C VAL A 114 5.76 4.74 5.74
N PHE A 115 4.78 5.63 5.55
CA PHE A 115 3.85 5.57 4.42
C PHE A 115 4.34 6.33 3.19
N ASP A 116 5.42 7.10 3.27
CA ASP A 116 5.89 7.90 2.14
C ASP A 116 6.18 7.05 0.92
N ASN A 117 5.67 7.50 -0.24
CA ASN A 117 5.81 6.81 -1.52
C ASN A 117 5.28 5.37 -1.56
N THR A 118 4.44 4.97 -0.62
CA THR A 118 3.68 3.72 -0.69
C THR A 118 2.42 3.90 -1.53
N PHE A 119 1.82 2.79 -1.95
CA PHE A 119 0.60 2.77 -2.75
C PHE A 119 -0.45 1.92 -2.05
N PHE A 120 -1.73 2.20 -2.29
CA PHE A 120 -2.79 1.33 -1.82
C PHE A 120 -3.99 1.34 -2.77
N ALA A 121 -4.68 0.21 -2.83
CA ALA A 121 -5.92 0.07 -3.59
C ALA A 121 -7.11 0.48 -2.74
N THR A 122 -8.05 1.25 -3.30
CA THR A 122 -9.29 1.66 -2.65
C THR A 122 -10.41 1.80 -3.66
N ASN A 123 -11.65 1.66 -3.21
CA ASN A 123 -12.82 1.99 -4.02
C ASN A 123 -13.33 3.42 -3.77
N LEU A 124 -12.75 4.16 -2.83
CA LEU A 124 -13.15 5.53 -2.52
C LEU A 124 -12.44 6.53 -3.43
N LYS A 125 -13.19 7.35 -4.14
CA LYS A 125 -12.68 8.50 -4.92
C LYS A 125 -12.04 9.54 -4.00
N GLY A 126 -12.71 9.86 -2.89
CA GLY A 126 -12.27 10.84 -1.89
C GLY A 126 -13.15 10.81 -0.66
N LYS A 127 -12.75 11.56 0.36
CA LYS A 127 -13.51 11.77 1.59
C LYS A 127 -14.03 13.21 1.55
N GLY A 128 -15.35 13.40 1.39
CA GLY A 128 -15.96 14.72 1.36
C GLY A 128 -15.96 15.38 2.74
N GLU A 129 -15.37 16.56 2.87
CA GLU A 129 -15.27 17.30 4.14
C GLU A 129 -16.65 17.54 4.77
N ASN A 130 -17.60 18.03 3.98
CA ASN A 130 -18.98 18.27 4.46
C ASN A 130 -19.65 16.98 5.02
N PHE A 131 -19.39 15.83 4.41
CA PHE A 131 -19.92 14.57 4.93
C PHE A 131 -19.28 14.21 6.28
N ILE A 132 -17.98 14.43 6.41
CA ILE A 132 -17.25 14.17 7.66
C ILE A 132 -17.76 15.06 8.79
N GLU A 133 -18.01 16.35 8.52
CA GLU A 133 -18.55 17.29 9.50
C GLU A 133 -19.95 16.90 9.93
N ASN A 134 -20.87 16.73 8.99
CA ASN A 134 -22.26 16.33 9.28
C ASN A 134 -22.30 14.98 10.03
N TYR A 135 -21.45 14.03 9.68
CA TYR A 135 -21.38 12.74 10.36
C TYR A 135 -20.91 12.90 11.80
N LYS A 136 -19.92 13.77 12.06
CA LYS A 136 -19.46 14.08 13.42
C LYS A 136 -20.54 14.74 14.28
N ASP A 137 -21.29 15.67 13.69
CA ASP A 137 -22.36 16.38 14.38
C ASP A 137 -23.46 15.43 14.85
N VAL A 138 -23.78 14.42 14.03
CA VAL A 138 -24.81 13.43 14.35
C VAL A 138 -24.29 12.32 15.29
N PHE A 139 -23.09 11.79 15.01
CA PHE A 139 -22.58 10.58 15.68
C PHE A 139 -21.45 10.84 16.67
N SER A 140 -20.99 12.08 16.84
CA SER A 140 -19.88 12.48 17.71
C SER A 140 -18.56 11.75 17.44
N LYS A 141 -18.41 11.18 16.24
CA LYS A 141 -17.20 10.46 15.80
C LYS A 141 -16.96 10.63 14.29
N LYS A 142 -15.73 10.43 13.85
CA LYS A 142 -15.40 10.47 12.41
C LYS A 142 -15.98 9.24 11.68
N PRO A 143 -16.46 9.40 10.43
CA PRO A 143 -16.81 8.27 9.59
C PRO A 143 -15.57 7.45 9.23
N ASN A 144 -15.74 6.14 9.13
CA ASN A 144 -14.75 5.23 8.56
C ASN A 144 -15.05 4.94 7.08
N SER A 145 -14.23 4.14 6.42
CA SER A 145 -14.42 3.76 5.01
C SER A 145 -15.78 3.14 4.74
N VAL A 146 -16.28 2.31 5.65
CA VAL A 146 -17.61 1.66 5.54
C VAL A 146 -18.74 2.69 5.51
N SER A 147 -18.64 3.78 6.28
CA SER A 147 -19.66 4.83 6.32
C SER A 147 -19.84 5.50 4.94
N PHE A 148 -18.77 5.72 4.21
CA PHE A 148 -18.81 6.28 2.85
C PHE A 148 -19.44 5.29 1.85
N HIS A 149 -19.09 4.01 1.96
CA HIS A 149 -19.66 2.98 1.11
C HIS A 149 -21.16 2.78 1.35
N LEU A 150 -21.60 2.84 2.60
CA LEU A 150 -23.02 2.72 2.95
C LEU A 150 -23.82 3.92 2.47
N PHE A 151 -23.26 5.12 2.55
CA PHE A 151 -23.92 6.33 2.02
C PHE A 151 -24.22 6.16 0.53
N ASP A 152 -23.23 5.84 -0.28
CA ASP A 152 -23.42 5.64 -1.71
C ASP A 152 -24.30 4.42 -2.04
N LEU A 153 -24.29 3.39 -1.19
CA LEU A 153 -25.16 2.22 -1.37
C LEU A 153 -26.64 2.59 -1.20
N ILE A 154 -26.97 3.48 -0.27
CA ILE A 154 -28.33 3.97 -0.08
C ILE A 154 -28.78 4.77 -1.31
N ASP A 155 -27.93 5.67 -1.82
CA ASP A 155 -28.21 6.43 -3.03
C ASP A 155 -28.38 5.49 -4.22
N PHE A 156 -27.50 4.50 -4.35
CA PHE A 156 -27.57 3.47 -5.37
C PHE A 156 -28.92 2.71 -5.34
N VAL A 157 -29.36 2.26 -4.15
CA VAL A 157 -30.64 1.53 -3.99
C VAL A 157 -31.82 2.41 -4.34
N ASN A 158 -31.77 3.71 -4.01
CA ASN A 158 -32.84 4.66 -4.32
C ASN A 158 -32.93 4.93 -5.84
N ASP A 159 -31.80 5.10 -6.53
CA ASP A 159 -31.74 5.34 -7.97
C ASP A 159 -32.19 4.14 -8.79
N PHE A 160 -31.81 2.98 -8.33
CA PHE A 160 -32.20 1.71 -8.95
C PHE A 160 -33.44 1.18 -8.26
N LYS A 161 -34.59 1.80 -8.36
CA LYS A 161 -35.86 1.14 -7.95
C LYS A 161 -35.78 -0.32 -8.36
N ILE A 162 -35.36 -1.20 -7.41
CA ILE A 162 -34.94 -2.58 -7.63
C ILE A 162 -36.18 -3.44 -7.97
N TYR A 163 -36.99 -2.99 -8.91
CA TYR A 163 -38.26 -3.65 -9.10
C TYR A 163 -38.35 -4.56 -10.32
N ASP A 164 -37.48 -4.47 -11.34
CA ASP A 164 -37.88 -5.21 -12.55
C ASP A 164 -36.83 -5.92 -13.39
N ASP A 165 -35.55 -5.76 -13.31
CA ASP A 165 -34.67 -6.63 -14.12
C ASP A 165 -33.22 -6.71 -13.61
N TYR A 166 -32.88 -7.87 -12.99
CA TYR A 166 -31.51 -8.19 -12.53
C TYR A 166 -30.51 -8.38 -13.68
N ASN A 167 -30.95 -8.38 -14.94
CA ASN A 167 -30.14 -8.65 -16.11
C ASN A 167 -29.61 -7.39 -16.80
N GLU A 168 -30.14 -6.21 -16.48
CA GLU A 168 -29.64 -4.98 -17.07
C GLU A 168 -28.32 -4.55 -16.44
N GLU A 169 -27.36 -4.22 -17.30
CA GLU A 169 -26.13 -3.57 -16.88
C GLU A 169 -26.40 -2.11 -16.54
N ARG A 170 -26.09 -1.69 -15.32
CA ARG A 170 -26.33 -0.33 -14.83
C ARG A 170 -25.12 0.24 -14.11
N ILE A 171 -24.79 1.48 -14.39
CA ILE A 171 -23.68 2.20 -13.76
C ILE A 171 -24.28 3.30 -12.88
N HIS A 172 -23.81 3.38 -11.63
CA HIS A 172 -24.12 4.44 -10.69
C HIS A 172 -22.84 5.20 -10.34
N ILE A 173 -22.86 6.49 -10.53
CA ILE A 173 -21.77 7.40 -10.16
C ILE A 173 -22.13 8.05 -8.83
N GLY A 174 -21.78 7.35 -7.73
CA GLY A 174 -22.01 7.84 -6.39
C GLY A 174 -21.08 8.98 -6.01
N LYS A 175 -21.31 9.57 -4.85
CA LYS A 175 -20.49 10.66 -4.32
C LYS A 175 -19.07 10.23 -3.99
N PHE A 176 -18.91 9.04 -3.42
CA PHE A 176 -17.64 8.51 -2.92
C PHE A 176 -17.13 7.33 -3.71
N THR A 177 -18.00 6.58 -4.39
CA THR A 177 -17.66 5.39 -5.17
C THR A 177 -18.35 5.42 -6.53
N ASN A 178 -17.82 4.68 -7.50
CA ASN A 178 -18.52 4.34 -8.72
C ASN A 178 -18.83 2.84 -8.68
N SER A 179 -20.06 2.49 -8.99
CA SER A 179 -20.56 1.11 -8.91
C SER A 179 -21.28 0.71 -10.19
N GLN A 180 -21.24 -0.58 -10.53
CA GLN A 180 -21.93 -1.17 -11.67
C GLN A 180 -22.60 -2.46 -11.20
N ILE A 181 -23.87 -2.66 -11.60
CA ILE A 181 -24.49 -3.99 -11.57
C ILE A 181 -24.33 -4.60 -12.95
N LYS A 182 -23.84 -5.84 -12.97
CA LYS A 182 -23.76 -6.65 -14.19
C LYS A 182 -24.01 -8.11 -13.82
N SER A 183 -25.00 -8.72 -14.45
CA SER A 183 -25.37 -10.12 -14.18
C SER A 183 -25.60 -10.43 -12.70
N GLY A 184 -26.27 -9.52 -11.97
CA GLY A 184 -26.54 -9.67 -10.54
C GLY A 184 -25.33 -9.44 -9.61
N LEU A 185 -24.17 -9.05 -10.14
CA LEU A 185 -22.98 -8.76 -9.38
C LEU A 185 -22.74 -7.26 -9.25
N LEU A 186 -22.51 -6.79 -8.02
CA LEU A 186 -22.07 -5.43 -7.77
C LEU A 186 -20.56 -5.33 -7.95
N ARG A 187 -20.12 -4.56 -8.91
CA ARG A 187 -18.72 -4.22 -9.15
C ARG A 187 -18.46 -2.78 -8.72
N ARG A 188 -17.26 -2.48 -8.25
CA ARG A 188 -16.85 -1.12 -7.92
C ARG A 188 -15.57 -0.76 -8.65
N GLU A 189 -15.50 0.48 -9.12
CA GLU A 189 -14.26 1.04 -9.64
C GLU A 189 -13.19 1.01 -8.55
N THR A 190 -11.97 0.65 -8.93
CA THR A 190 -10.84 0.59 -8.01
C THR A 190 -9.79 1.62 -8.40
N PHE A 191 -9.34 2.38 -7.43
CA PHE A 191 -8.32 3.41 -7.56
C PHE A 191 -7.04 2.95 -6.88
N ILE A 192 -5.89 3.21 -7.51
CA ILE A 192 -4.59 3.12 -6.85
C ILE A 192 -4.18 4.53 -6.45
N LYS A 193 -4.00 4.72 -5.16
CA LYS A 193 -3.56 5.99 -4.59
C LYS A 193 -2.13 5.88 -4.10
N LYS A 194 -1.34 6.93 -4.33
CA LYS A 194 0.01 7.09 -3.80
C LYS A 194 -0.06 7.96 -2.55
N ASN A 195 0.58 7.52 -1.49
CA ASN A 195 0.76 8.30 -0.27
C ASN A 195 1.99 9.21 -0.40
N SER A 196 1.83 10.50 -0.10
CA SER A 196 2.90 11.50 -0.19
C SER A 196 3.43 11.97 1.16
N GLY A 197 3.04 11.32 2.27
CA GLY A 197 3.50 11.66 3.63
C GLY A 197 2.99 12.97 4.21
N LYS A 198 2.22 13.74 3.45
CA LYS A 198 1.69 15.07 3.84
C LYS A 198 0.18 15.11 3.72
N GLU A 199 -0.55 14.28 4.46
CA GLU A 199 -2.03 14.22 4.47
C GLU A 199 -2.72 14.08 3.08
N LYS A 200 -1.96 14.12 2.00
CA LYS A 200 -2.52 14.09 0.64
C LYS A 200 -2.15 12.79 -0.06
N THR A 201 -3.15 11.97 -0.28
CA THR A 201 -3.04 10.87 -1.24
C THR A 201 -3.31 11.40 -2.64
N LYS A 202 -2.54 10.95 -3.63
CA LYS A 202 -2.76 11.27 -5.03
C LYS A 202 -3.19 10.00 -5.76
N GLN A 203 -4.31 10.07 -6.47
CA GLN A 203 -4.70 9.00 -7.39
C GLN A 203 -3.68 8.92 -8.53
N VAL A 204 -3.17 7.73 -8.80
CA VAL A 204 -2.18 7.47 -9.85
C VAL A 204 -2.69 6.54 -10.93
N PHE A 205 -3.72 5.75 -10.62
CA PHE A 205 -4.34 4.83 -11.57
C PHE A 205 -5.80 4.56 -11.17
N SER A 206 -6.66 4.26 -12.12
CA SER A 206 -8.00 3.70 -11.89
C SER A 206 -8.24 2.51 -12.83
N CYS A 207 -8.84 1.47 -12.29
CA CYS A 207 -9.41 0.38 -13.06
C CYS A 207 -10.90 0.67 -13.23
N ARG A 208 -11.28 1.10 -14.42
CA ARG A 208 -12.64 1.53 -14.73
C ARG A 208 -13.59 0.35 -14.84
N LEU A 209 -14.88 0.62 -14.65
CA LEU A 209 -15.92 -0.41 -14.70
C LEU A 209 -16.10 -1.01 -16.09
N ASP A 210 -15.82 -0.25 -17.14
CA ASP A 210 -15.89 -0.67 -18.54
C ASP A 210 -14.68 -1.52 -18.99
N GLU A 211 -13.62 -1.57 -18.21
CA GLU A 211 -12.40 -2.34 -18.45
C GLU A 211 -12.41 -3.72 -17.75
N LEU A 212 -13.45 -4.03 -16.96
CA LEU A 212 -13.64 -5.26 -16.18
C LEU A 212 -14.68 -6.19 -16.82
#